data_5b63d9bfbbce09382c2924858d53fafe
#
_entry.id   5b63d9bfbbce09382c2924858d53fafe
#
_cell.length_a   1.000
_cell.length_b   1.000
_cell.length_c   1.000
_cell.angle_alpha   90.00
_cell.angle_beta   90.00
_cell.angle_gamma   90.00
#
_symmetry.space_group_name_H-M   'P 1'
#
loop_
_entity.id
_entity.type
_entity.pdbx_description
1 polymer ?
#
loop_
_entity_poly.entity_id
_entity_poly.type
_entity_poly.pdbx_seq_one_letter_code
_entity_poly.pdbx_strand_id
1 'polypeptide(L)'
;MKLTVDMNDETSTITEAQQSLVRELLKKTAELEKLEGETEVSVTFVSLERIQEINRDYRGKDQPTDVISFALNDQDEEELEVVAEGLPNVLGDIIISVSHIRSQAEEYGHSFERELGFLTVHGMLHLLGYDHLTEEEEKDMFSRQEDILSAYGLSR
;
A
#
# COMPACT_ATOMS: atom_id res chain seq x y z
N MET A 1 9.83 -13.04 -10.99
CA MET A 1 9.51 -11.71 -10.46
C MET A 1 10.36 -11.44 -9.22
N LYS A 2 10.89 -10.25 -9.12
CA LYS A 2 11.65 -9.81 -7.95
C LYS A 2 11.05 -8.51 -7.43
N LEU A 3 10.61 -8.51 -6.19
CA LEU A 3 10.04 -7.32 -5.55
C LEU A 3 11.03 -6.78 -4.51
N THR A 4 11.40 -5.52 -4.66
CA THR A 4 12.21 -4.80 -3.68
C THR A 4 11.30 -3.84 -2.93
N VAL A 5 11.27 -3.96 -1.60
CA VAL A 5 10.46 -3.09 -0.74
C VAL A 5 11.41 -2.20 0.04
N ASP A 6 11.29 -0.89 -0.18
CA ASP A 6 12.00 0.10 0.60
C ASP A 6 11.08 0.56 1.73
N MET A 7 11.48 0.34 2.97
CA MET A 7 10.62 0.58 4.12
C MET A 7 11.24 1.62 5.05
N ASN A 8 10.45 2.62 5.41
CA ASN A 8 10.86 3.68 6.30
C ASN A 8 9.80 3.91 7.38
N ASP A 9 10.20 3.85 8.64
CA ASP A 9 9.31 4.11 9.78
C ASP A 9 9.74 5.39 10.49
N GLU A 10 9.06 6.48 10.19
CA GLU A 10 9.32 7.78 10.84
C GLU A 10 8.87 7.79 12.30
N THR A 11 8.01 6.86 12.70
CA THR A 11 7.46 6.80 14.06
C THR A 11 8.31 5.95 15.00
N SER A 12 9.17 5.12 14.48
CA SER A 12 10.00 4.15 15.24
C SER A 12 9.18 3.21 16.11
N THR A 13 7.95 2.89 15.69
CA THR A 13 7.03 2.05 16.47
C THR A 13 6.67 0.73 15.78
N ILE A 14 7.00 0.58 14.50
CA ILE A 14 6.70 -0.65 13.75
C ILE A 14 7.80 -1.67 14.02
N THR A 15 7.43 -2.83 14.54
CA THR A 15 8.38 -3.89 14.90
C THR A 15 8.95 -4.56 13.65
N GLU A 16 10.04 -5.30 13.82
CA GLU A 16 10.62 -6.09 12.73
C GLU A 16 9.64 -7.14 12.20
N ALA A 17 8.88 -7.76 13.09
CA ALA A 17 7.85 -8.72 12.71
C ALA A 17 6.76 -8.07 11.87
N GLN A 18 6.35 -6.87 12.23
CA GLN A 18 5.36 -6.10 11.47
C GLN A 18 5.90 -5.66 10.12
N GLN A 19 7.16 -5.27 10.05
CA GLN A 19 7.82 -4.93 8.79
C GLN A 19 7.90 -6.15 7.87
N SER A 20 8.24 -7.32 8.43
CA SER A 20 8.27 -8.58 7.67
C SER A 20 6.90 -8.94 7.13
N LEU A 21 5.85 -8.75 7.93
CA LEU A 21 4.47 -8.95 7.50
C LEU A 21 4.13 -8.09 6.28
N VAL A 22 4.49 -6.81 6.33
CA VAL A 22 4.25 -5.89 5.21
C VAL A 22 4.98 -6.36 3.95
N ARG A 23 6.26 -6.74 4.06
CA ARG A 23 7.02 -7.24 2.91
C ARG A 23 6.41 -8.50 2.31
N GLU A 24 6.01 -9.43 3.15
CA GLU A 24 5.40 -10.69 2.71
C GLU A 24 4.05 -10.46 2.02
N LEU A 25 3.23 -9.55 2.55
CA LEU A 25 1.95 -9.20 1.94
C LEU A 25 2.12 -8.51 0.59
N LEU A 26 3.09 -7.60 0.48
CA LEU A 26 3.39 -6.95 -0.79
C LEU A 26 3.88 -7.96 -1.82
N LYS A 27 4.74 -8.89 -1.42
CA LYS A 27 5.22 -9.96 -2.28
C LYS A 27 4.07 -10.86 -2.72
N LYS A 28 3.20 -11.24 -1.81
CA LYS A 28 2.03 -12.08 -2.11
C LYS A 28 1.10 -11.39 -3.09
N THR A 29 0.86 -10.10 -2.89
CA THR A 29 0.05 -9.30 -3.81
C THR A 29 0.67 -9.31 -5.21
N ALA A 30 1.97 -9.06 -5.30
CA ALA A 30 2.68 -9.06 -6.58
C ALA A 30 2.59 -10.41 -7.29
N GLU A 31 2.72 -11.50 -6.55
CA GLU A 31 2.59 -12.86 -7.10
C GLU A 31 1.17 -13.15 -7.61
N LEU A 32 0.17 -12.83 -6.81
CA LEU A 32 -1.23 -13.07 -7.20
C LEU A 32 -1.69 -12.17 -8.33
N GLU A 33 -1.13 -10.97 -8.45
CA GLU A 33 -1.40 -10.05 -9.55
C GLU A 33 -0.48 -10.29 -10.76
N LYS A 34 0.36 -11.31 -10.68
CA LYS A 34 1.22 -11.79 -11.79
C LYS A 34 2.15 -10.72 -12.34
N LEU A 35 2.77 -9.96 -11.45
CA LEU A 35 3.78 -8.98 -11.85
C LEU A 35 5.03 -9.69 -12.36
N GLU A 36 5.66 -9.14 -13.38
CA GLU A 36 6.85 -9.71 -14.01
C GLU A 36 8.05 -8.80 -13.85
N GLY A 37 9.26 -9.40 -13.88
CA GLY A 37 10.52 -8.66 -13.85
C GLY A 37 10.86 -8.12 -12.46
N GLU A 38 11.68 -7.08 -12.45
CA GLU A 38 12.07 -6.39 -11.21
C GLU A 38 11.10 -5.25 -10.92
N THR A 39 10.56 -5.23 -9.70
CA THR A 39 9.56 -4.26 -9.29
C THR A 39 9.97 -3.68 -7.94
N GLU A 40 9.80 -2.37 -7.77
CA GLU A 40 10.09 -1.67 -6.52
C GLU A 40 8.86 -0.94 -6.01
N VAL A 41 8.71 -0.94 -4.69
CA VAL A 41 7.67 -0.18 -3.99
C VAL A 41 8.25 0.34 -2.69
N SER A 42 7.86 1.55 -2.28
CA SER A 42 8.25 2.07 -0.98
C SER A 42 7.05 2.15 -0.04
N VAL A 43 7.29 1.91 1.25
CA VAL A 43 6.27 2.03 2.30
C VAL A 43 6.85 2.90 3.40
N THR A 44 6.14 3.96 3.75
CA THR A 44 6.54 4.88 4.80
C THR A 44 5.46 4.96 5.87
N PHE A 45 5.84 4.73 7.13
CA PHE A 45 4.95 4.85 8.27
C PHE A 45 5.15 6.22 8.91
N VAL A 46 4.07 6.96 9.11
CA VAL A 46 4.13 8.36 9.55
C VAL A 46 3.15 8.62 10.69
N SER A 47 3.34 9.77 11.34
CA SER A 47 2.43 10.26 12.38
C SER A 47 1.16 10.83 11.75
N LEU A 48 0.16 11.07 12.61
CA LEU A 48 -1.09 11.71 12.22
C LEU A 48 -0.85 13.08 11.59
N GLU A 49 0.00 13.87 12.23
CA GLU A 49 0.32 15.23 11.77
C GLU A 49 1.03 15.20 10.42
N ARG A 50 1.94 14.24 10.25
CA ARG A 50 2.71 14.13 9.00
C ARG A 50 1.83 13.73 7.82
N ILE A 51 0.92 12.79 8.01
CA ILE A 51 0.04 12.37 6.91
C ILE A 51 -0.96 13.50 6.55
N GLN A 52 -1.36 14.30 7.54
CA GLN A 52 -2.17 15.49 7.26
C GLN A 52 -1.42 16.51 6.40
N GLU A 53 -0.14 16.76 6.70
CA GLU A 53 0.70 17.64 5.88
C GLU A 53 0.81 17.12 4.45
N ILE A 54 1.07 15.83 4.28
CA ILE A 54 1.20 15.21 2.96
C ILE A 54 -0.12 15.31 2.19
N ASN A 55 -1.23 15.03 2.85
CA ASN A 55 -2.55 15.11 2.23
C ASN A 55 -2.89 16.52 1.80
N ARG A 56 -2.56 17.52 2.62
CA ARG A 56 -2.75 18.94 2.30
C ARG A 56 -1.87 19.36 1.13
N ASP A 57 -0.57 19.05 1.18
CA ASP A 57 0.40 19.54 0.21
C ASP A 57 0.26 18.89 -1.17
N TYR A 58 -0.11 17.60 -1.22
CA TYR A 58 -0.17 16.86 -2.48
C TYR A 58 -1.57 16.58 -3.00
N ARG A 59 -2.59 16.63 -2.14
CA ARG A 59 -3.97 16.34 -2.53
C ARG A 59 -4.93 17.50 -2.26
N GLY A 60 -4.46 18.58 -1.65
CA GLY A 60 -5.27 19.74 -1.33
C GLY A 60 -6.29 19.54 -0.22
N LYS A 61 -6.15 18.50 0.58
CA LYS A 61 -7.06 18.16 1.67
C LYS A 61 -6.35 18.31 3.01
N ASP A 62 -6.65 19.36 3.74
CA ASP A 62 -6.02 19.62 5.04
C ASP A 62 -6.69 18.81 6.15
N GLN A 63 -6.54 17.49 6.08
CA GLN A 63 -7.05 16.54 7.05
C GLN A 63 -6.22 15.27 7.01
N PRO A 64 -6.15 14.53 8.13
CA PRO A 64 -5.44 13.25 8.13
C PRO A 64 -6.25 12.18 7.40
N THR A 65 -5.57 11.12 6.97
CA THR A 65 -6.18 9.95 6.36
C THR A 65 -5.41 8.72 6.82
N ASP A 66 -5.89 7.53 6.51
CA ASP A 66 -5.25 6.28 6.92
C ASP A 66 -4.08 5.88 6.02
N VAL A 67 -4.28 5.95 4.72
CA VAL A 67 -3.26 5.56 3.73
C VAL A 67 -3.34 6.46 2.50
N ILE A 68 -2.17 6.80 1.95
CA ILE A 68 -2.05 7.54 0.70
C ILE A 68 -1.14 6.71 -0.22
N SER A 69 -1.57 6.52 -1.46
CA SER A 69 -0.77 5.84 -2.47
C SER A 69 -0.43 6.82 -3.59
N PHE A 70 0.87 6.93 -3.90
CA PHE A 70 1.35 7.73 -5.02
C PHE A 70 1.85 6.79 -6.11
N ALA A 71 1.03 6.54 -7.12
CA ALA A 71 1.37 5.67 -8.22
C ALA A 71 2.25 6.39 -9.23
N LEU A 72 3.46 5.92 -9.43
CA LEU A 72 4.37 6.48 -10.43
C LEU A 72 4.00 6.04 -11.83
N ASN A 73 3.36 4.88 -11.96
CA ASN A 73 2.92 4.36 -13.27
C ASN A 73 1.72 5.09 -13.87
N ASP A 74 1.03 5.93 -13.09
CA ASP A 74 -0.06 6.78 -13.58
C ASP A 74 0.47 8.01 -14.30
N GLN A 75 1.78 8.23 -14.26
CA GLN A 75 2.41 9.30 -15.00
C GLN A 75 2.61 8.84 -16.44
N ASP A 76 2.34 9.74 -17.33
CA ASP A 76 2.61 9.70 -18.76
C ASP A 76 3.00 8.34 -19.34
N GLU A 77 2.10 7.69 -20.08
CA GLU A 77 2.37 6.46 -20.81
C GLU A 77 3.58 6.59 -21.73
N GLU A 78 3.88 7.77 -22.21
CA GLU A 78 5.05 8.05 -23.05
C GLU A 78 6.37 7.92 -22.27
N GLU A 79 6.39 8.27 -20.98
CA GLU A 79 7.57 8.11 -20.15
C GLU A 79 7.85 6.63 -19.83
N LEU A 80 6.82 5.80 -19.73
CA LEU A 80 6.95 4.37 -19.49
C LEU A 80 7.58 3.65 -20.69
N GLU A 81 7.35 4.12 -21.91
CA GLU A 81 7.95 3.54 -23.11
C GLU A 81 9.43 3.85 -23.24
N VAL A 82 9.92 4.86 -22.55
CA VAL A 82 11.32 5.29 -22.58
C VAL A 82 12.17 4.62 -21.50
N VAL A 83 11.56 3.84 -20.60
CA VAL A 83 12.31 3.12 -19.56
C VAL A 83 13.14 2.03 -20.25
N ALA A 84 14.46 2.15 -20.17
CA ALA A 84 15.38 1.21 -20.77
C ALA A 84 15.15 -0.20 -20.20
N GLU A 85 15.22 -1.20 -21.08
CA GLU A 85 15.16 -2.60 -20.68
C GLU A 85 16.18 -2.89 -19.58
N GLY A 86 15.75 -3.57 -18.52
CA GLY A 86 16.60 -3.94 -17.40
C GLY A 86 16.52 -3.00 -16.19
N LEU A 87 15.80 -1.87 -16.30
CA LEU A 87 15.54 -1.03 -15.13
C LEU A 87 14.32 -1.55 -14.36
N PRO A 88 14.33 -1.48 -13.02
CA PRO A 88 13.20 -1.93 -12.24
C PRO A 88 11.97 -1.04 -12.50
N ASN A 89 10.79 -1.67 -12.47
CA ASN A 89 9.53 -0.97 -12.55
C ASN A 89 9.19 -0.42 -11.15
N VAL A 90 9.24 0.89 -10.97
CA VAL A 90 8.90 1.52 -9.70
C VAL A 90 7.41 1.77 -9.66
N LEU A 91 6.69 1.05 -8.80
CA LEU A 91 5.24 1.17 -8.66
C LEU A 91 4.84 2.49 -8.02
N GLY A 92 5.53 2.89 -6.97
CA GLY A 92 5.24 4.12 -6.26
C GLY A 92 5.46 4.01 -4.76
N ASP A 93 4.77 4.90 -4.04
CA ASP A 93 4.90 5.03 -2.58
C ASP A 93 3.57 4.78 -1.87
N ILE A 94 3.61 4.01 -0.79
CA ILE A 94 2.48 3.80 0.11
C ILE A 94 2.83 4.49 1.43
N ILE A 95 2.02 5.43 1.87
CA ILE A 95 2.23 6.17 3.12
C ILE A 95 1.10 5.84 4.08
N ILE A 96 1.43 5.33 5.26
CA ILE A 96 0.44 4.79 6.21
C ILE A 96 0.55 5.52 7.55
N SER A 97 -0.60 5.97 8.07
CA SER A 97 -0.69 6.57 9.40
C SER A 97 -0.75 5.48 10.46
N VAL A 98 0.26 5.40 11.32
CA VAL A 98 0.30 4.43 12.42
C VAL A 98 -0.86 4.66 13.39
N SER A 99 -1.21 5.94 13.64
CA SER A 99 -2.33 6.29 14.51
C SER A 99 -3.65 5.71 14.00
N HIS A 100 -3.87 5.74 12.69
CA HIS A 100 -5.08 5.18 12.08
C HIS A 100 -5.10 3.65 12.15
N ILE A 101 -3.94 2.99 12.03
CA ILE A 101 -3.89 1.53 12.20
C ILE A 101 -4.42 1.16 13.58
N ARG A 102 -3.94 1.83 14.62
CA ARG A 102 -4.35 1.56 16.00
C ARG A 102 -5.82 1.85 16.24
N SER A 103 -6.29 3.02 15.82
CA SER A 103 -7.68 3.42 16.08
C SER A 103 -8.67 2.58 15.29
N GLN A 104 -8.37 2.24 14.04
CA GLN A 104 -9.26 1.41 13.22
C GLN A 104 -9.27 -0.04 13.69
N ALA A 105 -8.11 -0.59 14.10
CA ALA A 105 -8.07 -1.92 14.67
C ALA A 105 -8.95 -2.02 15.91
N GLU A 106 -8.87 -1.03 16.79
CA GLU A 106 -9.69 -0.97 17.99
C GLU A 106 -11.18 -0.81 17.65
N GLU A 107 -11.51 0.09 16.74
CA GLU A 107 -12.88 0.35 16.30
C GLU A 107 -13.54 -0.89 15.69
N TYR A 108 -12.81 -1.62 14.85
CA TYR A 108 -13.35 -2.79 14.16
C TYR A 108 -13.16 -4.10 14.93
N GLY A 109 -12.51 -4.05 16.10
CA GLY A 109 -12.35 -5.23 16.95
C GLY A 109 -11.40 -6.29 16.42
N HIS A 110 -10.33 -5.88 15.71
CA HIS A 110 -9.33 -6.85 15.26
C HIS A 110 -7.90 -6.37 15.60
N SER A 111 -6.91 -7.21 15.31
CA SER A 111 -5.53 -6.93 15.69
C SER A 111 -4.92 -5.78 14.89
N PHE A 112 -3.87 -5.18 15.45
CA PHE A 112 -3.06 -4.18 14.76
C PHE A 112 -2.51 -4.74 13.44
N GLU A 113 -2.00 -5.97 13.48
CA GLU A 113 -1.41 -6.65 12.31
C GLU A 113 -2.42 -6.84 11.18
N ARG A 114 -3.65 -7.14 11.53
CA ARG A 114 -4.72 -7.30 10.55
C ARG A 114 -5.07 -5.99 9.86
N GLU A 115 -5.18 -4.91 10.62
CA GLU A 115 -5.44 -3.59 10.05
C GLU A 115 -4.25 -3.10 9.23
N LEU A 116 -3.03 -3.31 9.74
CA LEU A 116 -1.80 -3.03 9.00
C LEU A 116 -1.80 -3.77 7.66
N GLY A 117 -2.13 -5.05 7.69
CA GLY A 117 -2.20 -5.87 6.48
C GLY A 117 -3.25 -5.36 5.50
N PHE A 118 -4.41 -5.01 6.00
CA PHE A 118 -5.49 -4.46 5.16
C PHE A 118 -5.05 -3.17 4.45
N LEU A 119 -4.48 -2.22 5.17
CA LEU A 119 -4.05 -0.95 4.59
C LEU A 119 -2.87 -1.14 3.61
N THR A 120 -1.97 -2.06 3.91
CA THR A 120 -0.85 -2.39 3.02
C THR A 120 -1.33 -2.93 1.68
N VAL A 121 -2.20 -3.93 1.70
CA VAL A 121 -2.74 -4.53 0.48
C VAL A 121 -3.58 -3.52 -0.28
N HIS A 122 -4.41 -2.75 0.42
CA HIS A 122 -5.23 -1.70 -0.18
C HIS A 122 -4.37 -0.69 -0.94
N GLY A 123 -3.29 -0.20 -0.31
CA GLY A 123 -2.37 0.73 -0.94
C GLY A 123 -1.66 0.14 -2.16
N MET A 124 -1.23 -1.12 -2.06
CA MET A 124 -0.58 -1.81 -3.17
C MET A 124 -1.51 -1.97 -4.37
N LEU A 125 -2.76 -2.35 -4.13
CA LEU A 125 -3.75 -2.50 -5.20
C LEU A 125 -4.02 -1.15 -5.90
N HIS A 126 -4.07 -0.06 -5.16
CA HIS A 126 -4.16 1.28 -5.77
C HIS A 126 -2.97 1.57 -6.68
N LEU A 127 -1.75 1.21 -6.28
CA LEU A 127 -0.57 1.38 -7.12
C LEU A 127 -0.66 0.55 -8.40
N LEU A 128 -1.37 -0.57 -8.36
CA LEU A 128 -1.58 -1.44 -9.52
C LEU A 128 -2.77 -1.03 -10.38
N GLY A 129 -3.45 0.07 -10.03
CA GLY A 129 -4.52 0.63 -10.85
C GLY A 129 -5.93 0.33 -10.36
N TYR A 130 -6.10 -0.43 -9.28
CA TYR A 130 -7.43 -0.66 -8.71
C TYR A 130 -7.94 0.62 -8.05
N ASP A 131 -9.24 0.83 -8.15
CA ASP A 131 -9.89 1.99 -7.54
C ASP A 131 -11.27 1.57 -7.02
N HIS A 132 -11.98 2.49 -6.36
CA HIS A 132 -13.31 2.24 -5.81
C HIS A 132 -14.27 3.41 -6.11
N LEU A 133 -14.16 3.95 -7.33
CA LEU A 133 -15.02 5.05 -7.78
C LEU A 133 -16.42 4.59 -8.16
N THR A 134 -16.58 3.32 -8.58
CA THR A 134 -17.88 2.71 -8.89
C THR A 134 -18.11 1.52 -7.98
N GLU A 135 -19.37 1.06 -7.89
CA GLU A 135 -19.71 -0.15 -7.11
C GLU A 135 -18.99 -1.39 -7.63
N GLU A 136 -18.83 -1.51 -8.95
CA GLU A 136 -18.12 -2.64 -9.56
C GLU A 136 -16.64 -2.62 -9.23
N GLU A 137 -16.02 -1.45 -9.33
CA GLU A 137 -14.61 -1.28 -8.99
C GLU A 137 -14.37 -1.58 -7.51
N GLU A 138 -15.26 -1.08 -6.64
CA GLU A 138 -15.17 -1.31 -5.21
C GLU A 138 -15.26 -2.80 -4.87
N LYS A 139 -16.23 -3.51 -5.46
CA LYS A 139 -16.38 -4.95 -5.26
C LYS A 139 -15.18 -5.73 -5.72
N ASP A 140 -14.64 -5.40 -6.90
CA ASP A 140 -13.46 -6.07 -7.45
C ASP A 140 -12.25 -5.85 -6.56
N MET A 141 -12.02 -4.62 -6.13
CA MET A 141 -10.90 -4.29 -5.24
C MET A 141 -11.00 -5.00 -3.89
N PHE A 142 -12.18 -4.97 -3.25
CA PHE A 142 -12.38 -5.65 -1.97
C PHE A 142 -12.28 -7.16 -2.09
N SER A 143 -12.76 -7.74 -3.18
CA SER A 143 -12.64 -9.17 -3.44
C SER A 143 -11.16 -9.57 -3.55
N ARG A 144 -10.36 -8.78 -4.24
CA ARG A 144 -8.91 -9.00 -4.36
C ARG A 144 -8.22 -8.88 -3.01
N GLN A 145 -8.57 -7.87 -2.22
CA GLN A 145 -8.01 -7.70 -0.88
C GLN A 145 -8.29 -8.91 0.00
N GLU A 146 -9.53 -9.40 0.00
CA GLU A 146 -9.91 -10.57 0.79
C GLU A 146 -9.18 -11.82 0.34
N ASP A 147 -9.03 -12.03 -0.97
CA ASP A 147 -8.30 -13.17 -1.50
C ASP A 147 -6.83 -13.15 -1.05
N ILE A 148 -6.19 -12.00 -1.10
CA ILE A 148 -4.79 -11.84 -0.71
C ILE A 148 -4.62 -12.05 0.80
N LEU A 149 -5.46 -11.39 1.59
CA LEU A 149 -5.39 -11.49 3.05
C LEU A 149 -5.71 -12.91 3.53
N SER A 150 -6.70 -13.55 2.94
CA SER A 150 -7.07 -14.94 3.26
C SER A 150 -5.95 -15.91 2.91
N ALA A 151 -5.31 -15.72 1.76
CA ALA A 151 -4.17 -16.56 1.35
C ALA A 151 -3.00 -16.46 2.33
N TYR A 152 -2.87 -15.31 3.00
CA TYR A 152 -1.83 -15.11 4.02
C TYR A 152 -2.30 -15.49 5.44
N GLY A 153 -3.59 -15.72 5.64
CA GLY A 153 -4.15 -16.07 6.95
C GLY A 153 -4.63 -14.88 7.77
N LEU A 154 -4.89 -13.76 7.14
CA LEU A 154 -5.34 -12.52 7.78
C LEU A 154 -6.76 -12.13 7.35
N SER A 155 -7.64 -13.09 7.11
CA SER A 155 -9.01 -12.77 6.71
C SER A 155 -9.72 -11.92 7.78
N ARG A 156 -10.53 -11.00 7.32
CA ARG A 156 -11.36 -10.17 8.18
C ARG A 156 -12.52 -10.92 8.77
#